data_32d5f28e5be494d735dd775f1ee82a85
#
_entry.id   32d5f28e5be494d735dd775f1ee82a85
#
_cell.length_a   1.000
_cell.length_b   1.000
_cell.length_c   1.000
_cell.angle_alpha   90.00
_cell.angle_beta   90.00
_cell.angle_gamma   90.00
#
_symmetry.space_group_name_H-M   'P 1'
#
loop_
_entity.id
_entity.type
_entity.pdbx_description
1 polymer ?
#
loop_
_entity_poly.entity_id
_entity_poly.type
_entity_poly.pdbx_seq_one_letter_code
_entity_poly.pdbx_strand_id
1 'polypeptide(L)'
;MSAVIKLKTLQGHLQDLNGFTKPKVQFEQYETPAHIAAVALYTIQTQYGSLQDKLVLDAGCGPGILSIGAVMMGAASVTAIDIDRDALEVLQENIDDLDINNIDTLLCDFLDEKTCRWENYFDTVLMNPPFGTKNNTGIDMRFLQMGLRCTCNSVYSLHKSTTRSHIEKKIKEWGVKGNVIAELRYDLPATYKFHRKQSQDIAVDLWRVYHSDS
;
A
#
# COMPACT_ATOMS: atom_id res chain seq x y z
N MET A 1 17.51 -9.94 18.01
CA MET A 1 16.24 -9.44 17.43
C MET A 1 16.15 -7.95 17.76
N SER A 2 16.12 -7.08 16.78
CA SER A 2 15.84 -5.65 16.99
C SER A 2 14.41 -5.52 17.53
N ALA A 3 14.19 -4.65 18.52
CA ALA A 3 12.85 -4.44 19.07
C ALA A 3 11.99 -3.77 17.99
N VAL A 4 10.80 -4.31 17.74
CA VAL A 4 9.82 -3.70 16.81
C VAL A 4 9.49 -2.30 17.32
N ILE A 5 9.53 -1.30 16.42
CA ILE A 5 9.17 0.08 16.73
C ILE A 5 7.75 0.14 17.31
N LYS A 6 7.51 0.97 18.32
CA LYS A 6 6.17 1.12 18.92
C LYS A 6 5.22 1.81 17.95
N LEU A 7 3.96 1.38 17.92
CA LEU A 7 2.92 1.93 17.02
C LEU A 7 2.84 3.46 17.05
N LYS A 8 2.82 4.07 18.25
CA LYS A 8 2.74 5.54 18.39
C LYS A 8 3.97 6.25 17.82
N THR A 9 5.16 5.66 17.97
CA THR A 9 6.42 6.19 17.42
C THR A 9 6.41 6.10 15.89
N LEU A 10 6.01 4.94 15.34
CA LEU A 10 5.85 4.77 13.90
C LEU A 10 4.87 5.81 13.33
N GLN A 11 3.69 5.95 13.93
CA GLN A 11 2.71 6.94 13.51
C GLN A 11 3.27 8.37 13.52
N GLY A 12 4.04 8.76 14.56
CA GLY A 12 4.67 10.07 14.64
C GLY A 12 5.60 10.33 13.46
N HIS A 13 6.51 9.40 13.16
CA HIS A 13 7.40 9.54 12.01
C HIS A 13 6.66 9.61 10.68
N LEU A 14 5.62 8.79 10.48
CA LEU A 14 4.85 8.79 9.24
C LEU A 14 4.00 10.07 9.07
N GLN A 15 3.67 10.77 10.15
CA GLN A 15 2.89 12.01 10.11
C GLN A 15 3.72 13.20 9.63
N ASP A 16 5.05 13.13 9.77
CA ASP A 16 5.98 14.18 9.37
C ASP A 16 6.41 14.10 7.90
N LEU A 17 5.98 13.06 7.16
CA LEU A 17 6.31 12.89 5.75
C LEU A 17 5.59 13.90 4.86
N ASN A 18 6.27 14.33 3.81
CA ASN A 18 5.69 15.14 2.75
C ASN A 18 4.67 14.29 1.95
N GLY A 19 3.49 14.85 1.73
CA GLY A 19 2.42 14.24 0.93
C GLY A 19 2.42 14.69 -0.53
N PHE A 20 1.39 14.33 -1.30
CA PHE A 20 1.25 14.77 -2.69
C PHE A 20 1.22 16.30 -2.80
N THR A 21 2.13 16.88 -3.57
CA THR A 21 2.15 18.33 -3.86
C THR A 21 1.02 18.74 -4.81
N LYS A 22 0.67 17.88 -5.78
CA LYS A 22 -0.35 18.12 -6.81
C LYS A 22 -1.09 16.81 -7.12
N PRO A 23 -2.00 16.35 -6.24
CA PRO A 23 -2.70 15.09 -6.44
C PRO A 23 -3.51 15.08 -7.73
N LYS A 24 -3.34 14.03 -8.55
CA LYS A 24 -3.95 13.85 -9.87
C LYS A 24 -5.21 13.00 -9.75
N VAL A 25 -6.37 13.60 -10.04
CA VAL A 25 -7.70 12.94 -9.97
C VAL A 25 -7.77 11.70 -10.85
N GLN A 26 -7.12 11.74 -12.02
CA GLN A 26 -7.11 10.63 -12.98
C GLN A 26 -6.45 9.35 -12.43
N PHE A 27 -5.53 9.50 -11.48
CA PHE A 27 -4.87 8.38 -10.79
C PHE A 27 -5.52 8.07 -9.43
N GLU A 28 -6.61 8.76 -9.10
CA GLU A 28 -7.28 8.64 -7.78
C GLU A 28 -6.31 8.81 -6.60
N GLN A 29 -5.36 9.75 -6.73
CA GLN A 29 -4.36 10.01 -5.72
C GLN A 29 -4.99 10.64 -4.47
N TYR A 30 -4.82 9.98 -3.35
CA TYR A 30 -5.14 10.45 -2.00
C TYR A 30 -4.11 9.88 -1.04
N GLU A 31 -3.79 10.66 -0.02
CA GLU A 31 -2.82 10.22 0.96
C GLU A 31 -3.40 9.13 1.86
N THR A 32 -2.61 8.09 2.11
CA THR A 32 -2.90 7.15 3.20
C THR A 32 -2.61 7.87 4.51
N PRO A 33 -3.61 8.10 5.40
CA PRO A 33 -3.34 8.77 6.67
C PRO A 33 -2.30 8.01 7.51
N ALA A 34 -1.43 8.75 8.19
CA ALA A 34 -0.33 8.17 8.96
C ALA A 34 -0.78 7.14 10.00
N HIS A 35 -1.93 7.37 10.66
CA HIS A 35 -2.48 6.40 11.61
C HIS A 35 -2.93 5.09 10.94
N ILE A 36 -3.48 5.16 9.71
CA ILE A 36 -3.88 3.98 8.92
C ILE A 36 -2.64 3.20 8.50
N ALA A 37 -1.65 3.88 7.90
CA ALA A 37 -0.39 3.25 7.50
C ALA A 37 0.31 2.59 8.70
N ALA A 38 0.41 3.30 9.82
CA ALA A 38 1.04 2.79 11.04
C ALA A 38 0.32 1.54 11.58
N VAL A 39 -1.01 1.58 11.70
CA VAL A 39 -1.79 0.42 12.17
C VAL A 39 -1.67 -0.76 11.21
N ALA A 40 -1.74 -0.52 9.89
CA ALA A 40 -1.58 -1.56 8.89
C ALA A 40 -0.21 -2.25 8.99
N LEU A 41 0.87 -1.48 8.93
CA LEU A 41 2.25 -2.01 8.99
C LEU A 41 2.55 -2.69 10.32
N TYR A 42 2.10 -2.11 11.42
CA TYR A 42 2.26 -2.71 12.75
C TYR A 42 1.53 -4.05 12.86
N THR A 43 0.29 -4.15 12.34
CA THR A 43 -0.49 -5.39 12.29
C THR A 43 0.21 -6.45 11.43
N ILE A 44 0.66 -6.06 10.23
CA ILE A 44 1.40 -6.94 9.31
C ILE A 44 2.64 -7.52 9.99
N GLN A 45 3.44 -6.69 10.65
CA GLN A 45 4.66 -7.16 11.30
C GLN A 45 4.38 -8.00 12.54
N THR A 46 3.51 -7.52 13.44
CA THR A 46 3.33 -8.19 14.75
C THR A 46 2.53 -9.48 14.65
N GLN A 47 1.61 -9.61 13.70
CA GLN A 47 0.81 -10.82 13.53
C GLN A 47 1.42 -11.84 12.57
N TYR A 48 2.15 -11.37 11.55
CA TYR A 48 2.61 -12.22 10.44
C TYR A 48 4.13 -12.22 10.24
N GLY A 49 4.88 -11.29 10.86
CA GLY A 49 6.33 -11.17 10.67
C GLY A 49 6.73 -10.90 9.21
N SER A 50 5.85 -10.23 8.46
CA SER A 50 5.98 -10.14 7.00
C SER A 50 6.76 -8.91 6.52
N LEU A 51 7.41 -8.16 7.41
CA LEU A 51 8.20 -6.99 7.03
C LEU A 51 9.67 -7.13 7.43
N GLN A 52 9.97 -7.51 8.66
CA GLN A 52 11.35 -7.59 9.14
C GLN A 52 12.17 -8.58 8.31
N ASP A 53 13.34 -8.12 7.83
CA ASP A 53 14.28 -8.89 7.00
C ASP A 53 13.66 -9.41 5.68
N LYS A 54 12.62 -8.72 5.15
CA LYS A 54 11.88 -9.10 3.94
C LYS A 54 12.17 -8.19 2.76
N LEU A 55 12.06 -8.77 1.56
CA LEU A 55 11.99 -8.03 0.29
C LEU A 55 10.54 -7.60 0.08
N VAL A 56 10.30 -6.29 0.08
CA VAL A 56 8.97 -5.70 0.02
C VAL A 56 8.77 -4.95 -1.30
N LEU A 57 7.62 -5.14 -1.93
CA LEU A 57 7.14 -4.30 -3.03
C LEU A 57 6.03 -3.39 -2.49
N ASP A 58 6.12 -2.08 -2.75
CA ASP A 58 5.04 -1.11 -2.55
C ASP A 58 4.50 -0.68 -3.93
N ALA A 59 3.32 -1.18 -4.27
CA ALA A 59 2.72 -1.01 -5.59
C ALA A 59 1.73 0.15 -5.61
N GLY A 60 2.04 1.21 -6.38
CA GLY A 60 1.35 2.49 -6.34
C GLY A 60 1.74 3.25 -5.07
N CYS A 61 3.04 3.40 -4.84
CA CYS A 61 3.60 3.87 -3.57
C CYS A 61 3.26 5.33 -3.24
N GLY A 62 2.89 6.14 -4.25
CA GLY A 62 2.70 7.57 -4.06
C GLY A 62 3.92 8.25 -3.43
N PRO A 63 3.74 9.14 -2.43
CA PRO A 63 4.82 9.77 -1.65
C PRO A 63 5.56 8.81 -0.70
N GLY A 64 5.21 7.51 -0.66
CA GLY A 64 5.99 6.45 -0.05
C GLY A 64 5.71 6.15 1.42
N ILE A 65 4.55 6.51 1.94
CA ILE A 65 4.25 6.28 3.36
C ILE A 65 4.32 4.81 3.78
N LEU A 66 3.87 3.87 2.91
CA LEU A 66 3.99 2.44 3.17
C LEU A 66 5.42 1.95 2.98
N SER A 67 6.14 2.45 1.97
CA SER A 67 7.55 2.13 1.72
C SER A 67 8.42 2.49 2.91
N ILE A 68 8.36 3.74 3.36
CA ILE A 68 9.14 4.27 4.48
C ILE A 68 8.75 3.55 5.78
N GLY A 69 7.46 3.37 6.00
CA GLY A 69 6.99 2.64 7.17
C GLY A 69 7.44 1.17 7.18
N ALA A 70 7.52 0.50 6.02
CA ALA A 70 8.06 -0.86 5.92
C ALA A 70 9.54 -0.92 6.31
N VAL A 71 10.36 0.06 5.88
CA VAL A 71 11.77 0.19 6.32
C VAL A 71 11.86 0.41 7.82
N MET A 72 11.04 1.29 8.40
CA MET A 72 10.99 1.51 9.85
C MET A 72 10.55 0.25 10.62
N MET A 73 9.80 -0.64 9.99
CA MET A 73 9.43 -1.96 10.53
C MET A 73 10.48 -3.05 10.28
N GLY A 74 11.62 -2.69 9.67
CA GLY A 74 12.79 -3.55 9.50
C GLY A 74 12.85 -4.29 8.16
N ALA A 75 12.17 -3.84 7.12
CA ALA A 75 12.31 -4.42 5.78
C ALA A 75 13.78 -4.39 5.31
N ALA A 76 14.24 -5.48 4.73
CA ALA A 76 15.60 -5.58 4.19
C ALA A 76 15.80 -4.65 3.00
N SER A 77 14.82 -4.62 2.11
CA SER A 77 14.76 -3.71 0.96
C SER A 77 13.31 -3.49 0.56
N VAL A 78 13.01 -2.30 0.04
CA VAL A 78 11.72 -1.94 -0.52
C VAL A 78 11.90 -1.50 -1.98
N THR A 79 11.12 -2.08 -2.90
CA THR A 79 10.95 -1.56 -4.25
C THR A 79 9.64 -0.79 -4.30
N ALA A 80 9.72 0.51 -4.50
CA ALA A 80 8.58 1.42 -4.54
C ALA A 80 8.24 1.78 -5.99
N ILE A 81 7.04 1.44 -6.44
CA ILE A 81 6.62 1.65 -7.83
C ILE A 81 5.46 2.64 -7.88
N ASP A 82 5.56 3.63 -8.76
CA ASP A 82 4.44 4.47 -9.13
C ASP A 82 4.49 4.85 -10.62
N ILE A 83 3.34 5.15 -11.19
CA ILE A 83 3.19 5.66 -12.56
C ILE A 83 3.44 7.17 -12.64
N ASP A 84 3.37 7.85 -11.50
CA ASP A 84 3.50 9.30 -11.40
C ASP A 84 4.89 9.73 -10.93
N ARG A 85 5.64 10.37 -11.82
CA ARG A 85 6.96 10.94 -11.53
C ARG A 85 6.91 11.94 -10.37
N ASP A 86 5.89 12.83 -10.33
CA ASP A 86 5.81 13.87 -9.29
C ASP A 86 5.65 13.25 -7.89
N ALA A 87 4.97 12.09 -7.79
CA ALA A 87 4.84 11.34 -6.54
C ALA A 87 6.19 10.72 -6.12
N LEU A 88 6.93 10.15 -7.06
CA LEU A 88 8.26 9.58 -6.79
C LEU A 88 9.31 10.65 -6.43
N GLU A 89 9.19 11.86 -6.96
CA GLU A 89 10.05 12.98 -6.57
C GLU A 89 9.82 13.33 -5.08
N VAL A 90 8.57 13.37 -4.61
CA VAL A 90 8.25 13.58 -3.19
C VAL A 90 8.75 12.39 -2.34
N LEU A 91 8.60 11.15 -2.82
CA LEU A 91 9.17 9.99 -2.13
C LEU A 91 10.69 10.12 -1.97
N GLN A 92 11.39 10.58 -3.02
CA GLN A 92 12.85 10.77 -2.94
C GLN A 92 13.23 11.86 -1.93
N GLU A 93 12.49 12.97 -1.87
CA GLU A 93 12.68 13.99 -0.82
C GLU A 93 12.51 13.39 0.58
N ASN A 94 11.46 12.59 0.81
CA ASN A 94 11.24 11.92 2.09
C ASN A 94 12.36 10.91 2.44
N ILE A 95 12.89 10.19 1.45
CA ILE A 95 14.02 9.26 1.60
C ILE A 95 15.28 10.02 2.02
N ASP A 96 15.58 11.13 1.35
CA ASP A 96 16.77 11.95 1.59
C ASP A 96 16.69 12.62 2.98
N ASP A 97 15.52 13.16 3.36
CA ASP A 97 15.29 13.81 4.68
C ASP A 97 15.48 12.83 5.86
N LEU A 98 15.22 11.54 5.64
CA LEU A 98 15.34 10.49 6.66
C LEU A 98 16.63 9.66 6.58
N ASP A 99 17.54 9.97 5.64
CA ASP A 99 18.78 9.22 5.39
C ASP A 99 18.54 7.71 5.18
N ILE A 100 17.46 7.37 4.45
CA ILE A 100 17.08 5.99 4.10
C ILE A 100 17.85 5.57 2.85
N ASN A 101 18.40 4.34 2.85
CA ASN A 101 19.26 3.85 1.76
C ASN A 101 18.86 2.48 1.19
N ASN A 102 17.72 1.93 1.61
CA ASN A 102 17.22 0.62 1.19
C ASN A 102 15.82 0.67 0.58
N ILE A 103 15.49 1.80 -0.08
CA ILE A 103 14.31 1.96 -0.94
C ILE A 103 14.78 2.26 -2.36
N ASP A 104 14.41 1.41 -3.31
CA ASP A 104 14.59 1.64 -4.74
C ASP A 104 13.28 2.17 -5.34
N THR A 105 13.31 3.32 -6.01
CA THR A 105 12.16 3.92 -6.67
C THR A 105 12.11 3.57 -8.16
N LEU A 106 10.94 3.21 -8.68
CA LEU A 106 10.77 2.83 -10.07
C LEU A 106 9.54 3.50 -10.70
N LEU A 107 9.77 4.33 -11.71
CA LEU A 107 8.71 4.93 -12.52
C LEU A 107 8.21 3.91 -13.55
N CYS A 108 7.10 3.24 -13.26
CA CYS A 108 6.45 2.35 -14.21
C CYS A 108 4.97 2.16 -13.91
N ASP A 109 4.20 1.75 -14.93
CA ASP A 109 2.84 1.27 -14.73
C ASP A 109 2.90 -0.16 -14.16
N PHE A 110 2.46 -0.32 -12.91
CA PHE A 110 2.42 -1.62 -12.23
C PHE A 110 1.56 -2.65 -12.98
N LEU A 111 0.58 -2.20 -13.73
CA LEU A 111 -0.33 -3.06 -14.50
C LEU A 111 0.17 -3.38 -15.93
N ASP A 112 1.30 -2.83 -16.35
CA ASP A 112 1.93 -3.19 -17.63
C ASP A 112 2.80 -4.43 -17.45
N GLU A 113 2.32 -5.58 -17.92
CA GLU A 113 3.02 -6.87 -17.86
C GLU A 113 4.37 -6.89 -18.60
N LYS A 114 4.64 -5.92 -19.48
CA LYS A 114 5.93 -5.80 -20.17
C LYS A 114 7.00 -5.19 -19.28
N THR A 115 6.61 -4.33 -18.37
CA THR A 115 7.51 -3.63 -17.45
C THR A 115 7.56 -4.29 -16.08
N CYS A 116 6.43 -4.78 -15.57
CA CYS A 116 6.34 -5.50 -14.31
C CYS A 116 6.57 -7.01 -14.52
N ARG A 117 7.83 -7.45 -14.45
CA ARG A 117 8.23 -8.85 -14.77
C ARG A 117 8.51 -9.73 -13.57
N TRP A 118 8.28 -9.25 -12.36
CA TRP A 118 8.52 -10.06 -11.17
C TRP A 118 7.47 -11.16 -11.02
N GLU A 119 7.93 -12.38 -10.85
CA GLU A 119 7.10 -13.54 -10.54
C GLU A 119 7.66 -14.19 -9.28
N ASN A 120 6.83 -14.27 -8.23
CA ASN A 120 7.19 -14.88 -6.95
C ASN A 120 8.54 -14.36 -6.38
N TYR A 121 8.79 -13.06 -6.55
CA TYR A 121 10.09 -12.48 -6.20
C TYR A 121 10.09 -11.83 -4.81
N PHE A 122 9.03 -11.09 -4.48
CA PHE A 122 8.95 -10.38 -3.21
C PHE A 122 8.33 -11.25 -2.12
N ASP A 123 8.88 -11.18 -0.91
CA ASP A 123 8.25 -11.81 0.27
C ASP A 123 6.88 -11.20 0.56
N THR A 124 6.79 -9.87 0.43
CA THR A 124 5.59 -9.10 0.77
C THR A 124 5.29 -8.05 -0.29
N VAL A 125 4.03 -7.95 -0.68
CA VAL A 125 3.53 -6.85 -1.50
C VAL A 125 2.58 -6.01 -0.64
N LEU A 126 2.85 -4.71 -0.56
CA LEU A 126 1.99 -3.70 0.06
C LEU A 126 1.29 -2.90 -1.04
N MET A 127 0.06 -2.50 -0.82
CA MET A 127 -0.64 -1.58 -1.71
C MET A 127 -1.81 -0.88 -1.06
N ASN A 128 -2.02 0.37 -1.46
CA ASN A 128 -3.26 1.11 -1.29
C ASN A 128 -3.74 1.55 -2.69
N PRO A 129 -4.35 0.63 -3.45
CA PRO A 129 -4.64 0.86 -4.86
C PRO A 129 -5.75 1.91 -5.04
N PRO A 130 -5.88 2.51 -6.24
CA PRO A 130 -7.05 3.29 -6.60
C PRO A 130 -8.33 2.49 -6.34
N PHE A 131 -9.31 3.09 -5.66
CA PHE A 131 -10.54 2.36 -5.24
C PHE A 131 -11.53 2.10 -6.38
N GLY A 132 -11.19 2.49 -7.61
CA GLY A 132 -12.01 2.22 -8.79
C GLY A 132 -13.26 3.10 -8.86
N THR A 133 -13.09 4.40 -9.09
CA THR A 133 -14.20 5.28 -9.44
C THR A 133 -14.75 4.96 -10.83
N LYS A 134 -15.77 5.70 -11.31
CA LYS A 134 -16.50 5.42 -12.56
C LYS A 134 -15.59 5.15 -13.78
N ASN A 135 -14.40 5.75 -13.83
CA ASN A 135 -13.46 5.62 -14.96
C ASN A 135 -12.45 4.48 -14.77
N ASN A 136 -12.26 3.98 -13.55
CA ASN A 136 -11.24 2.99 -13.19
C ASN A 136 -11.85 1.75 -12.53
N THR A 137 -13.08 1.41 -12.85
CA THR A 137 -13.80 0.27 -12.25
C THR A 137 -12.98 -1.03 -12.34
N GLY A 138 -12.72 -1.67 -11.19
CA GLY A 138 -11.99 -2.93 -11.09
C GLY A 138 -10.46 -2.82 -11.15
N ILE A 139 -9.90 -1.61 -11.15
CA ILE A 139 -8.43 -1.42 -11.14
C ILE A 139 -7.82 -1.98 -9.87
N ASP A 140 -8.48 -1.85 -8.73
CA ASP A 140 -8.08 -2.40 -7.43
C ASP A 140 -7.89 -3.92 -7.48
N MET A 141 -8.78 -4.62 -8.18
CA MET A 141 -8.68 -6.08 -8.37
C MET A 141 -7.53 -6.47 -9.31
N ARG A 142 -7.25 -5.65 -10.32
CA ARG A 142 -6.08 -5.86 -11.20
C ARG A 142 -4.78 -5.66 -10.43
N PHE A 143 -4.71 -4.64 -9.57
CA PHE A 143 -3.58 -4.43 -8.65
C PHE A 143 -3.38 -5.65 -7.74
N LEU A 144 -4.45 -6.14 -7.11
CA LEU A 144 -4.39 -7.30 -6.23
C LEU A 144 -3.91 -8.56 -6.98
N GLN A 145 -4.42 -8.79 -8.18
CA GLN A 145 -4.01 -9.94 -9.01
C GLN A 145 -2.54 -9.85 -9.45
N MET A 146 -2.08 -8.66 -9.85
CA MET A 146 -0.67 -8.45 -10.18
C MET A 146 0.22 -8.61 -8.95
N GLY A 147 -0.19 -8.11 -7.79
CA GLY A 147 0.51 -8.29 -6.52
C GLY A 147 0.68 -9.77 -6.15
N LEU A 148 -0.37 -10.57 -6.34
CA LEU A 148 -0.30 -12.03 -6.15
C LEU A 148 0.70 -12.71 -7.08
N ARG A 149 0.86 -12.23 -8.31
CA ARG A 149 1.89 -12.74 -9.23
C ARG A 149 3.30 -12.37 -8.76
N CYS A 150 3.47 -11.19 -8.17
CA CYS A 150 4.78 -10.67 -7.76
C CYS A 150 5.29 -11.29 -6.45
N THR A 151 4.40 -11.76 -5.57
CA THR A 151 4.78 -12.28 -4.24
C THR A 151 4.97 -13.78 -4.20
N CYS A 152 5.97 -14.22 -3.43
CA CYS A 152 6.11 -15.63 -3.05
C CYS A 152 5.39 -15.97 -1.73
N ASN A 153 4.84 -14.97 -1.01
CA ASN A 153 4.16 -15.19 0.27
C ASN A 153 2.80 -14.48 0.32
N SER A 154 2.75 -13.17 0.61
CA SER A 154 1.48 -12.49 0.87
C SER A 154 1.40 -11.10 0.26
N VAL A 155 0.19 -10.73 -0.18
CA VAL A 155 -0.20 -9.36 -0.53
C VAL A 155 -1.00 -8.77 0.62
N TYR A 156 -0.68 -7.55 1.01
CA TYR A 156 -1.45 -6.74 1.95
C TYR A 156 -2.01 -5.53 1.22
N SER A 157 -3.33 -5.43 1.17
CA SER A 157 -4.02 -4.44 0.36
C SER A 157 -5.15 -3.77 1.11
N LEU A 158 -5.28 -2.45 0.94
CA LEU A 158 -6.37 -1.65 1.50
C LEU A 158 -7.50 -1.54 0.49
N HIS A 159 -8.73 -1.85 0.92
CA HIS A 159 -9.93 -1.78 0.09
C HIS A 159 -11.11 -1.21 0.86
N LYS A 160 -12.07 -0.58 0.18
CA LYS A 160 -13.32 -0.14 0.82
C LYS A 160 -14.07 -1.33 1.42
N SER A 161 -14.54 -1.23 2.66
CA SER A 161 -15.31 -2.30 3.30
C SER A 161 -16.60 -2.65 2.55
N THR A 162 -17.13 -1.70 1.76
CA THR A 162 -18.31 -1.94 0.90
C THR A 162 -18.05 -2.92 -0.24
N THR A 163 -16.77 -3.18 -0.58
CA THR A 163 -16.39 -4.13 -1.64
C THR A 163 -15.99 -5.51 -1.09
N ARG A 164 -16.10 -5.75 0.22
CA ARG A 164 -15.67 -6.98 0.89
C ARG A 164 -16.18 -8.25 0.22
N SER A 165 -17.48 -8.36 -0.01
CA SER A 165 -18.08 -9.52 -0.64
C SER A 165 -17.61 -9.76 -2.08
N HIS A 166 -17.28 -8.68 -2.81
CA HIS A 166 -16.72 -8.79 -4.16
C HIS A 166 -15.30 -9.36 -4.11
N ILE A 167 -14.48 -8.89 -3.17
CA ILE A 167 -13.09 -9.39 -2.97
C ILE A 167 -13.11 -10.86 -2.56
N GLU A 168 -13.97 -11.26 -1.60
CA GLU A 168 -14.13 -12.67 -1.19
C GLU A 168 -14.46 -13.57 -2.38
N LYS A 169 -15.37 -13.11 -3.24
CA LYS A 169 -15.72 -13.84 -4.47
C LYS A 169 -14.52 -13.98 -5.40
N LYS A 170 -13.73 -12.90 -5.61
CA LYS A 170 -12.53 -12.93 -6.47
C LYS A 170 -11.44 -13.83 -5.92
N ILE A 171 -11.15 -13.78 -4.64
CA ILE A 171 -10.20 -14.66 -3.95
C ILE A 171 -10.56 -16.12 -4.20
N LYS A 172 -11.85 -16.48 -4.05
CA LYS A 172 -12.34 -17.83 -4.32
C LYS A 172 -12.22 -18.21 -5.80
N GLU A 173 -12.56 -17.30 -6.72
CA GLU A 173 -12.43 -17.52 -8.17
C GLU A 173 -10.98 -17.76 -8.58
N TRP A 174 -10.02 -17.08 -7.95
CA TRP A 174 -8.58 -17.24 -8.23
C TRP A 174 -7.94 -18.44 -7.54
N GLY A 175 -8.67 -19.15 -6.66
CA GLY A 175 -8.16 -20.31 -5.93
C GLY A 175 -7.11 -19.94 -4.87
N VAL A 176 -7.08 -18.69 -4.41
CA VAL A 176 -6.18 -18.21 -3.37
C VAL A 176 -6.90 -18.07 -2.04
N LYS A 177 -6.16 -17.88 -0.94
CA LYS A 177 -6.69 -17.61 0.39
C LYS A 177 -6.57 -16.13 0.72
N GLY A 178 -7.48 -15.63 1.54
CA GLY A 178 -7.41 -14.26 2.04
C GLY A 178 -8.47 -13.96 3.08
N ASN A 179 -8.17 -13.01 3.92
CA ASN A 179 -9.07 -12.53 4.97
C ASN A 179 -8.78 -11.07 5.33
N VAL A 180 -9.78 -10.41 5.87
CA VAL A 180 -9.61 -9.10 6.50
C VAL A 180 -8.86 -9.28 7.81
N ILE A 181 -7.76 -8.55 7.99
CA ILE A 181 -6.92 -8.61 9.19
C ILE A 181 -7.06 -7.37 10.07
N ALA A 182 -7.61 -6.27 9.52
CA ALA A 182 -8.01 -5.09 10.28
C ALA A 182 -9.12 -4.33 9.56
N GLU A 183 -10.05 -3.77 10.33
CA GLU A 183 -11.08 -2.84 9.85
C GLU A 183 -10.69 -1.43 10.31
N LEU A 184 -10.53 -0.51 9.37
CA LEU A 184 -9.96 0.81 9.58
C LEU A 184 -10.95 1.90 9.14
N ARG A 185 -10.80 3.11 9.66
CA ARG A 185 -11.61 4.25 9.26
C ARG A 185 -10.74 5.34 8.68
N TYR A 186 -11.05 5.73 7.48
CA TYR A 186 -10.36 6.72 6.68
C TYR A 186 -11.08 8.06 6.81
N ASP A 187 -10.49 8.99 7.51
CA ASP A 187 -10.94 10.39 7.50
C ASP A 187 -10.31 11.10 6.31
N LEU A 188 -10.96 11.04 5.14
CA LEU A 188 -10.49 11.77 3.97
C LEU A 188 -10.83 13.26 4.14
N PRO A 189 -9.83 14.16 4.22
CA PRO A 189 -10.09 15.57 4.09
C PRO A 189 -10.70 15.86 2.70
N ALA A 190 -11.52 16.90 2.59
CA ALA A 190 -12.12 17.32 1.34
C ALA A 190 -11.04 17.87 0.37
N THR A 191 -10.29 16.98 -0.24
CA THR A 191 -9.14 17.29 -1.12
C THR A 191 -9.58 17.89 -2.46
N TYR A 192 -10.85 17.71 -2.87
CA TYR A 192 -11.36 18.20 -4.13
C TYR A 192 -12.54 19.16 -3.95
N LYS A 193 -12.50 20.31 -4.65
CA LYS A 193 -13.50 21.40 -4.59
C LYS A 193 -14.97 20.99 -4.89
N PHE A 194 -15.20 19.77 -5.42
CA PHE A 194 -16.54 19.24 -5.70
C PHE A 194 -17.08 18.32 -4.59
N HIS A 195 -16.32 18.06 -3.52
CA HIS A 195 -16.83 17.35 -2.35
C HIS A 195 -17.74 18.27 -1.54
N ARG A 196 -19.05 17.96 -1.50
CA ARG A 196 -20.08 18.74 -0.78
C ARG A 196 -20.01 18.61 0.75
N LYS A 197 -19.18 17.72 1.29
CA LYS A 197 -18.98 17.50 2.73
C LYS A 197 -17.52 17.73 3.12
N GLN A 198 -17.29 18.35 4.28
CA GLN A 198 -15.95 18.71 4.79
C GLN A 198 -15.04 17.50 5.12
N SER A 199 -15.60 16.32 5.36
CA SER A 199 -14.87 15.04 5.51
C SER A 199 -15.80 13.90 5.14
N GLN A 200 -15.27 12.85 4.57
CA GLN A 200 -15.98 11.61 4.34
C GLN A 200 -15.27 10.50 5.08
N ASP A 201 -15.91 9.98 6.14
CA ASP A 201 -15.47 8.78 6.85
C ASP A 201 -15.74 7.56 5.96
N ILE A 202 -14.67 6.90 5.50
CA ILE A 202 -14.75 5.72 4.66
C ILE A 202 -14.19 4.54 5.45
N ALA A 203 -15.02 3.51 5.66
CA ALA A 203 -14.56 2.25 6.22
C ALA A 203 -13.71 1.50 5.19
N VAL A 204 -12.53 1.08 5.61
CA VAL A 204 -11.52 0.39 4.79
C VAL A 204 -11.04 -0.86 5.49
N ASP A 205 -10.95 -1.94 4.75
CA ASP A 205 -10.43 -3.22 5.20
C ASP A 205 -8.98 -3.38 4.77
N LEU A 206 -8.13 -3.79 5.70
CA LEU A 206 -6.81 -4.31 5.39
C LEU A 206 -6.93 -5.81 5.12
N TRP A 207 -6.67 -6.21 3.90
CA TRP A 207 -6.68 -7.60 3.46
C TRP A 207 -5.29 -8.20 3.49
N ARG A 208 -5.21 -9.47 3.91
CA ARG A 208 -4.09 -10.35 3.60
C ARG A 208 -4.55 -11.39 2.60
N VAL A 209 -3.88 -11.48 1.43
CA VAL A 209 -4.18 -12.47 0.37
C VAL A 209 -2.91 -13.21 0.01
N TYR A 210 -2.99 -14.55 -0.14
CA TYR A 210 -1.82 -15.41 -0.32
C TYR A 210 -2.18 -16.71 -1.06
N HIS A 211 -1.18 -17.34 -1.68
CA HIS A 211 -1.35 -18.64 -2.34
C HIS A 211 -1.62 -19.76 -1.33
N SER A 212 -2.40 -20.78 -1.75
CA SER A 212 -2.86 -21.85 -0.84
C SER A 212 -1.73 -22.73 -0.31
N ASP A 213 -0.59 -22.74 -1.00
CA ASP A 213 0.57 -23.59 -0.71
C ASP A 213 1.71 -22.83 0.01
N SER A 214 1.41 -21.64 0.53
CA SER A 214 2.37 -20.74 1.21
C SER A 214 2.30 -20.92 2.71
#